data_f83e34a0f698ef579ab58778e82aa504
#
_entry.id   f83e34a0f698ef579ab58778e82aa504
#
_cell.length_a   1.000
_cell.length_b   1.000
_cell.length_c   1.000
_cell.angle_alpha   90.00
_cell.angle_beta   90.00
_cell.angle_gamma   90.00
#
_symmetry.space_group_name_H-M   'P 1'
#
loop_
_entity.id
_entity.type
_entity.pdbx_description
1 polymer ?
#
loop_
_entity_poly.entity_id
_entity_poly.type
_entity_poly.pdbx_seq_one_letter_code
_entity_poly.pdbx_strand_id
1 'polypeptide(L)'
;MQNVTRTMTEYEITAYSVCESDGEVGLNVVAECTAHSTAMNKGEARAALMEATGTAVPRGCTVTWKPVKSMKYAMPLDKFLDESLVIEEKEI
;
A
#
# COMPACT_ATOMS: atom_id res chain seq x y z
N MET A 1 10.48 14.87 -28.10
CA MET A 1 9.84 13.70 -27.48
C MET A 1 9.24 14.09 -26.16
N GLN A 2 7.97 13.75 -25.96
CA GLN A 2 7.30 14.06 -24.69
C GLN A 2 7.53 12.94 -23.68
N ASN A 3 7.75 13.33 -22.44
CA ASN A 3 7.84 12.41 -21.31
C ASN A 3 6.58 12.53 -20.46
N VAL A 4 6.13 11.41 -19.92
CA VAL A 4 5.04 11.35 -18.95
C VAL A 4 5.64 11.13 -17.58
N THR A 5 5.20 11.92 -16.62
CA THR A 5 5.64 11.80 -15.23
C THR A 5 4.46 11.38 -14.37
N ARG A 6 4.67 10.39 -13.51
CA ARG A 6 3.65 9.90 -12.58
C ARG A 6 4.26 9.73 -11.20
N THR A 7 3.52 10.19 -10.19
CA THR A 7 3.92 10.03 -8.80
C THR A 7 3.10 8.93 -8.15
N MET A 8 3.77 8.01 -7.49
CA MET A 8 3.15 6.93 -6.72
C MET A 8 3.66 7.01 -5.29
N THR A 9 2.82 6.67 -4.35
CA THR A 9 3.20 6.61 -2.94
C THR A 9 3.22 5.16 -2.49
N GLU A 10 4.29 4.79 -1.80
CA GLU A 10 4.38 3.48 -1.15
C GLU A 10 3.73 3.58 0.23
N TYR A 11 2.85 2.64 0.52
CA TYR A 11 2.15 2.56 1.80
C TYR A 11 2.50 1.27 2.52
N GLU A 12 2.66 1.36 3.83
CA GLU A 12 2.65 0.20 4.70
C GLU A 12 1.21 -0.05 5.13
N ILE A 13 0.73 -1.27 4.88
CA ILE A 13 -0.65 -1.67 5.12
C ILE A 13 -0.66 -2.76 6.18
N THR A 14 -1.50 -2.57 7.19
CA THR A 14 -1.61 -3.52 8.29
C THR A 14 -3.07 -3.84 8.55
N ALA A 15 -3.38 -5.12 8.71
CA ALA A 15 -4.67 -5.59 9.19
C ALA A 15 -4.47 -6.17 10.59
N TYR A 16 -5.29 -5.74 11.53
CA TYR A 16 -5.21 -6.23 12.91
C TYR A 16 -6.58 -6.44 13.50
N SER A 17 -6.63 -7.34 14.48
CA SER A 17 -7.81 -7.55 15.30
C SER A 17 -7.56 -7.04 16.72
N VAL A 18 -8.62 -6.64 17.40
CA VAL A 18 -8.54 -6.23 18.78
C VAL A 18 -8.88 -7.44 19.65
N CYS A 19 -7.99 -7.76 20.57
CA CYS A 19 -8.17 -8.86 21.51
C CYS A 19 -8.35 -8.28 22.91
N GLU A 20 -9.26 -8.87 23.70
CA GLU A 20 -9.42 -8.52 25.09
C GLU A 20 -9.20 -9.78 25.92
N SER A 21 -8.29 -9.69 26.89
CA SER A 21 -7.98 -10.79 27.79
C SER A 21 -7.68 -10.23 29.18
N ASP A 22 -8.36 -10.75 30.19
CA ASP A 22 -8.16 -10.35 31.61
C ASP A 22 -8.30 -8.83 31.84
N GLY A 23 -9.22 -8.19 31.09
CA GLY A 23 -9.42 -6.75 31.19
C GLY A 23 -8.42 -5.90 30.43
N GLU A 24 -7.46 -6.50 29.76
CA GLU A 24 -6.50 -5.80 28.91
C GLU A 24 -6.89 -5.90 27.43
N VAL A 25 -6.71 -4.80 26.71
CA VAL A 25 -6.96 -4.75 25.27
C VAL A 25 -5.63 -4.80 24.54
N GLY A 26 -5.49 -5.75 23.64
CA GLY A 26 -4.30 -5.91 22.82
C GLY A 26 -4.65 -5.91 21.34
N LEU A 27 -3.64 -5.64 20.52
CA LEU A 27 -3.75 -5.70 19.06
C LEU A 27 -3.02 -6.95 18.55
N ASN A 28 -3.68 -7.67 17.66
CA ASN A 28 -3.09 -8.84 17.01
C ASN A 28 -2.97 -8.55 15.51
N VAL A 29 -1.74 -8.47 15.01
CA VAL A 29 -1.50 -8.26 13.59
C VAL A 29 -1.82 -9.55 12.84
N VAL A 30 -2.79 -9.46 11.93
CA VAL A 30 -3.25 -10.60 11.12
C VAL A 30 -2.50 -10.68 9.81
N ALA A 31 -2.23 -9.53 9.20
CA ALA A 31 -1.52 -9.46 7.92
C ALA A 31 -0.88 -8.08 7.76
N GLU A 32 0.21 -8.01 7.02
CA GLU A 32 0.85 -6.75 6.67
C GLU A 32 1.52 -6.88 5.32
N CYS A 33 1.57 -5.78 4.58
CA CYS A 33 2.25 -5.72 3.29
C CYS A 33 2.57 -4.27 2.94
N THR A 34 3.27 -4.09 1.84
CA THR A 34 3.48 -2.79 1.22
C THR A 34 2.85 -2.77 -0.15
N ALA A 35 2.34 -1.62 -0.56
CA ALA A 35 1.76 -1.44 -1.88
C ALA A 35 1.93 0.01 -2.34
N HIS A 36 1.86 0.21 -3.64
CA HIS A 36 1.97 1.52 -4.27
C HIS A 36 0.62 1.96 -4.79
N SER A 37 0.28 3.22 -4.55
CA SER A 37 -0.95 3.80 -5.07
C SER A 37 -0.79 5.30 -5.23
N THR A 38 -1.58 5.89 -6.12
CA THR A 38 -1.67 7.36 -6.21
C THR A 38 -2.46 7.91 -5.04
N ALA A 39 -3.43 7.14 -4.54
CA ALA A 39 -4.25 7.51 -3.38
C ALA A 39 -4.83 6.23 -2.77
N MET A 40 -4.25 5.77 -1.67
CA MET A 40 -4.71 4.55 -1.00
C MET A 40 -6.07 4.76 -0.34
N ASN A 41 -6.90 3.74 -0.40
CA ASN A 41 -8.17 3.68 0.32
C ASN A 41 -8.37 2.29 0.91
N LYS A 42 -9.44 2.11 1.68
CA LYS A 42 -9.71 0.85 2.37
C LYS A 42 -9.85 -0.34 1.42
N GLY A 43 -10.53 -0.15 0.30
CA GLY A 43 -10.70 -1.19 -0.71
C GLY A 43 -9.38 -1.62 -1.34
N GLU A 44 -8.54 -0.66 -1.69
CA GLU A 44 -7.22 -0.94 -2.24
C GLU A 44 -6.31 -1.61 -1.21
N ALA A 45 -6.35 -1.16 0.04
CA ALA A 45 -5.56 -1.75 1.12
C ALA A 45 -5.94 -3.21 1.36
N ARG A 46 -7.24 -3.53 1.41
CA ARG A 46 -7.72 -4.90 1.55
C ARG A 46 -7.32 -5.78 0.36
N ALA A 47 -7.43 -5.26 -0.85
CA ALA A 47 -7.03 -5.98 -2.05
C ALA A 47 -5.52 -6.28 -2.06
N ALA A 48 -4.71 -5.33 -1.64
CA ALA A 48 -3.26 -5.52 -1.54
C ALA A 48 -2.90 -6.59 -0.51
N LEU A 49 -3.56 -6.60 0.65
CA LEU A 49 -3.35 -7.63 1.67
C LEU A 49 -3.77 -9.01 1.16
N MET A 50 -4.90 -9.10 0.47
CA MET A 50 -5.36 -10.36 -0.10
C MET A 50 -4.38 -10.90 -1.14
N GLU A 51 -3.86 -10.04 -1.99
CA GLU A 51 -2.86 -10.42 -3.00
C GLU A 51 -1.56 -10.89 -2.34
N ALA A 52 -1.10 -10.20 -1.32
CA ALA A 52 0.14 -10.53 -0.62
C ALA A 52 0.05 -11.83 0.19
N THR A 53 -1.10 -12.09 0.81
CA THR A 53 -1.28 -13.25 1.68
C THR A 53 -1.95 -14.45 1.00
N GLY A 54 -2.63 -14.21 -0.12
CA GLY A 54 -3.41 -15.23 -0.82
C GLY A 54 -4.78 -15.50 -0.20
N THR A 55 -5.15 -14.79 0.86
CA THR A 55 -6.43 -14.96 1.54
C THR A 55 -7.09 -13.62 1.83
N ALA A 56 -8.43 -13.61 1.84
CA ALA A 56 -9.16 -12.41 2.18
C ALA A 56 -8.97 -12.03 3.65
N VAL A 57 -8.87 -10.73 3.92
CA VAL A 57 -8.80 -10.22 5.29
C VAL A 57 -10.13 -10.53 6.00
N PRO A 58 -10.12 -11.17 7.18
CA PRO A 58 -11.34 -11.47 7.90
C PRO A 58 -12.14 -10.20 8.22
N ARG A 59 -13.46 -10.34 8.24
CA ARG A 59 -14.35 -9.26 8.68
C ARG A 59 -14.08 -8.99 10.16
N GLY A 60 -14.20 -7.78 10.59
CA GLY A 60 -13.90 -7.40 11.97
C GLY A 60 -12.44 -7.02 12.20
N CYS A 61 -11.57 -7.25 11.26
CA CYS A 61 -10.22 -6.71 11.32
C CYS A 61 -10.23 -5.25 10.89
N THR A 62 -9.41 -4.45 11.56
CA THR A 62 -9.19 -3.07 11.18
C THR A 62 -8.00 -3.02 10.22
N VAL A 63 -8.17 -2.30 9.13
CA VAL A 63 -7.11 -2.11 8.15
C VAL A 63 -6.65 -0.67 8.19
N THR A 64 -5.34 -0.48 8.36
CA THR A 64 -4.73 0.84 8.35
C THR A 64 -3.63 0.87 7.30
N TRP A 65 -3.34 2.05 6.80
CA TRP A 65 -2.28 2.27 5.85
C TRP A 65 -1.55 3.57 6.17
N LYS A 66 -0.25 3.56 5.94
CA LYS A 66 0.62 4.67 6.29
C LYS A 66 1.52 4.97 5.11
N PRO A 67 1.58 6.21 4.62
CA PRO A 67 2.51 6.57 3.57
C PRO A 67 3.94 6.57 4.12
N VAL A 68 4.85 5.92 3.42
CA VAL A 68 6.25 5.83 3.82
C VAL A 68 7.20 6.43 2.80
N LYS A 69 6.82 6.45 1.52
CA LYS A 69 7.72 6.84 0.46
C LYS A 69 6.95 7.36 -0.75
N SER A 70 7.46 8.43 -1.34
CA SER A 70 6.92 8.95 -2.60
C SER A 70 7.92 8.71 -3.71
N MET A 71 7.45 8.20 -4.84
CA MET A 71 8.28 7.91 -5.99
C MET A 71 7.71 8.56 -7.23
N LYS A 72 8.58 9.17 -8.01
CA LYS A 72 8.19 9.78 -9.27
C LYS A 72 8.79 8.98 -10.43
N TYR A 73 7.95 8.59 -11.34
CA TYR A 73 8.34 7.82 -12.52
C TYR A 73 8.25 8.70 -13.75
N ALA A 74 9.21 8.57 -14.64
CA ALA A 74 9.18 9.23 -15.93
C ALA A 74 9.59 8.28 -17.03
N MET A 75 8.98 8.45 -18.20
CA MET A 75 9.31 7.66 -19.37
C MET A 75 8.82 8.39 -20.63
N PRO A 76 9.34 8.06 -21.80
CA PRO A 76 8.76 8.52 -23.05
C PRO A 76 7.31 8.08 -23.14
N LEU A 77 6.45 8.93 -23.70
CA LEU A 77 5.01 8.68 -23.76
C LEU A 77 4.66 7.33 -24.42
N ASP A 78 5.40 6.96 -25.45
CA ASP A 78 5.18 5.72 -26.19
C ASP A 78 5.55 4.45 -25.42
N LYS A 79 6.33 4.59 -24.35
CA LYS A 79 6.76 3.46 -23.52
C LYS A 79 6.18 3.51 -22.10
N PHE A 80 5.23 4.39 -21.86
CA PHE A 80 4.72 4.63 -20.50
C PHE A 80 4.20 3.38 -19.81
N LEU A 81 3.62 2.44 -20.53
CA LEU A 81 3.08 1.21 -19.95
C LEU A 81 4.12 0.09 -19.85
N ASP A 82 5.22 0.21 -20.58
CA ASP A 82 6.22 -0.86 -20.68
C ASP A 82 7.42 -0.65 -19.78
N GLU A 83 7.91 0.59 -19.72
CA GLU A 83 9.10 0.92 -18.94
C GLU A 83 8.89 2.17 -18.11
N SER A 84 8.96 2.06 -16.82
CA SER A 84 8.94 3.18 -15.89
C SER A 84 10.30 3.33 -15.23
N LEU A 85 10.81 4.56 -15.22
CA LEU A 85 12.04 4.89 -14.53
C LEU A 85 11.72 5.77 -13.33
N VAL A 86 12.22 5.40 -12.18
CA VAL A 86 12.12 6.24 -10.99
C VAL A 86 13.13 7.36 -11.14
N ILE A 87 12.64 8.60 -11.26
CA ILE A 87 13.48 9.79 -11.37
C ILE A 87 13.58 10.57 -10.07
N GLU A 88 12.72 10.28 -9.13
CA GLU A 88 12.72 10.91 -7.83
C GLU A 88 12.12 9.95 -6.81
N GLU A 89 12.81 9.79 -5.70
CA GLU A 89 12.36 8.95 -4.60
C GLU A 89 12.57 9.73 -3.31
N LYS A 90 11.50 9.85 -2.52
CA LYS A 90 11.53 10.65 -1.30
C LYS A 90 10.81 9.92 -0.18
N GLU A 91 11.47 9.75 0.93
CA GLU A 91 10.87 9.19 2.14
C GLU A 91 9.98 10.24 2.81
N ILE A 92 8.84 9.78 3.28
CA ILE A 92 7.85 10.60 3.97
C ILE A 92 8.07 10.55 5.48
#